data_7ef395c583f2b8c9b3f092b84b1d3148
#
_entry.id   7ef395c583f2b8c9b3f092b84b1d3148
#
_cell.length_a   1.000
_cell.length_b   1.000
_cell.length_c   1.000
_cell.angle_alpha   90.00
_cell.angle_beta   90.00
_cell.angle_gamma   90.00
#
_symmetry.space_group_name_H-M   'P 1'
#
loop_
_entity.id
_entity.type
_entity.pdbx_description
1 polymer ?
#
loop_
_entity_poly.entity_id
_entity_poly.type
_entity_poly.pdbx_seq_one_letter_code
_entity_poly.pdbx_strand_id
1 'polypeptide(L)'
;MDLIIGAGVSGISYATFTNNDYCMVEATNEIGGYCKTIKRGEFVWDYSGHFFHFRDEKLKELICKYIDLKTLKKVKKNTKILYKGKYIDFPFQKNIHQLEKEEFIDCLYDLFKADEYGDIESFKDMVYAKLGRSIAEKFLIPYNEKLYACDLNSLDANAMGRFFPKANKEEIILNFKEQASTSYNEYFVYPTGGAIEYINSLYKNVDDTKVSLNEKVIKIDIHNKIAYTNKREIKYDNLISTIPFPLLLELCDISYTKEYFTWNKVLVFNLGFNKKGSDTESSWVYIPDKKICFYRMGYYDNILGTSKMSLYIEMGFPNNFIIEDEQKYLHKVLKDLKKIGVVKDEELIDYHSVVMDPAYVHINQKGIQSVGKYKKQLTQNNIYSIGRYGSWTYCSIEDNIIEAKDLAKNLLIN
;
A
#
# COMPACT_ATOMS: atom_id res chain seq x y z
N MET A 1 30.72 -0.94 -9.64
CA MET A 1 29.60 -1.89 -9.53
C MET A 1 28.60 -1.38 -8.50
N ASP A 2 27.32 -1.35 -8.85
CA ASP A 2 26.24 -0.97 -7.94
C ASP A 2 25.77 -2.19 -7.14
N LEU A 3 25.60 -2.06 -5.83
CA LEU A 3 24.96 -3.07 -5.00
C LEU A 3 23.49 -2.69 -4.75
N ILE A 4 22.57 -3.53 -5.19
CA ILE A 4 21.13 -3.35 -4.99
C ILE A 4 20.65 -4.27 -3.87
N ILE A 5 20.07 -3.70 -2.80
CA ILE A 5 19.53 -4.45 -1.66
C ILE A 5 17.99 -4.49 -1.77
N GLY A 6 17.47 -5.69 -2.02
CA GLY A 6 16.06 -6.01 -2.18
C GLY A 6 15.62 -6.15 -3.63
N ALA A 7 14.97 -7.29 -3.96
CA ALA A 7 14.38 -7.59 -5.26
C ALA A 7 12.86 -7.37 -5.29
N GLY A 8 12.39 -6.33 -4.64
CA GLY A 8 11.04 -5.78 -4.79
C GLY A 8 10.95 -4.86 -6.02
N VAL A 9 9.77 -4.23 -6.20
CA VAL A 9 9.51 -3.35 -7.35
C VAL A 9 10.59 -2.28 -7.55
N SER A 10 11.07 -1.63 -6.48
CA SER A 10 12.07 -0.56 -6.57
C SER A 10 13.44 -1.05 -7.00
N GLY A 11 13.93 -2.18 -6.43
CA GLY A 11 15.23 -2.74 -6.78
C GLY A 11 15.25 -3.29 -8.21
N ILE A 12 14.21 -4.03 -8.61
CA ILE A 12 14.06 -4.54 -9.98
C ILE A 12 13.97 -3.37 -10.97
N SER A 13 13.27 -2.29 -10.64
CA SER A 13 13.19 -1.11 -11.48
C SER A 13 14.55 -0.44 -11.64
N TYR A 14 15.31 -0.28 -10.55
CA TYR A 14 16.65 0.28 -10.67
C TYR A 14 17.54 -0.58 -11.59
N ALA A 15 17.54 -1.90 -11.40
CA ALA A 15 18.30 -2.82 -12.26
C ALA A 15 17.85 -2.79 -13.73
N THR A 16 16.54 -2.53 -13.99
CA THR A 16 16.01 -2.39 -15.35
C THR A 16 16.51 -1.12 -16.05
N PHE A 17 16.73 -0.02 -15.31
CA PHE A 17 17.05 1.28 -15.90
C PHE A 17 18.52 1.67 -15.79
N THR A 18 19.32 1.00 -14.96
CA THR A 18 20.76 1.30 -14.86
C THR A 18 21.53 0.71 -16.03
N ASN A 19 22.58 1.42 -16.45
CA ASN A 19 23.61 0.88 -17.36
C ASN A 19 24.89 0.52 -16.61
N ASN A 20 24.95 0.76 -15.30
CA ASN A 20 26.09 0.37 -14.49
C ASN A 20 26.11 -1.14 -14.31
N ASP A 21 27.31 -1.70 -14.11
CA ASP A 21 27.42 -3.06 -13.62
C ASP A 21 26.86 -3.14 -12.19
N TYR A 22 26.09 -4.21 -11.89
CA TYR A 22 25.42 -4.35 -10.60
C TYR A 22 25.43 -5.78 -10.08
N CYS A 23 25.21 -5.89 -8.77
CA CYS A 23 24.83 -7.11 -8.07
C CYS A 23 23.57 -6.83 -7.24
N MET A 24 22.57 -7.68 -7.35
CA MET A 24 21.33 -7.58 -6.55
C MET A 24 21.27 -8.72 -5.54
N VAL A 25 20.96 -8.39 -4.28
CA VAL A 25 20.74 -9.38 -3.22
C VAL A 25 19.35 -9.27 -2.65
N GLU A 26 18.69 -10.42 -2.43
CA GLU A 26 17.36 -10.55 -1.87
C GLU A 26 17.38 -11.52 -0.68
N ALA A 27 16.82 -11.09 0.44
CA ALA A 27 16.83 -11.87 1.67
C ALA A 27 15.95 -13.13 1.60
N THR A 28 14.90 -13.12 0.77
CA THR A 28 13.96 -14.23 0.60
C THR A 28 14.34 -15.12 -0.60
N ASN A 29 13.62 -16.22 -0.76
CA ASN A 29 13.83 -17.19 -1.84
C ASN A 29 13.18 -16.79 -3.18
N GLU A 30 12.54 -15.64 -3.25
CA GLU A 30 11.82 -15.18 -4.45
C GLU A 30 11.77 -13.66 -4.56
N ILE A 31 11.63 -13.17 -5.78
CA ILE A 31 11.49 -11.74 -6.10
C ILE A 31 10.07 -11.22 -5.83
N GLY A 32 9.87 -9.91 -5.91
CA GLY A 32 8.55 -9.25 -5.91
C GLY A 32 8.22 -8.43 -4.67
N GLY A 33 8.92 -8.65 -3.56
CA GLY A 33 8.61 -7.95 -2.30
C GLY A 33 7.16 -8.17 -1.88
N TYR A 34 6.38 -7.10 -1.65
CA TYR A 34 4.94 -7.23 -1.34
C TYR A 34 4.03 -7.32 -2.58
N CYS A 35 4.56 -7.26 -3.80
CA CYS A 35 3.79 -7.52 -5.02
C CYS A 35 3.78 -9.02 -5.40
N LYS A 36 3.96 -9.91 -4.43
CA LYS A 36 3.89 -11.36 -4.60
C LYS A 36 2.44 -11.83 -4.74
N THR A 37 2.27 -12.95 -5.43
CA THR A 37 0.97 -13.60 -5.63
C THR A 37 1.05 -15.05 -5.19
N ILE A 38 0.05 -15.50 -4.46
CA ILE A 38 -0.15 -16.88 -4.01
C ILE A 38 -1.20 -17.53 -4.91
N LYS A 39 -0.87 -18.67 -5.50
CA LYS A 39 -1.79 -19.48 -6.31
C LYS A 39 -2.12 -20.77 -5.55
N ARG A 40 -3.40 -20.99 -5.25
CA ARG A 40 -3.89 -22.20 -4.58
C ARG A 40 -5.14 -22.72 -5.28
N GLY A 41 -5.03 -23.88 -5.91
CA GLY A 41 -6.13 -24.38 -6.72
C GLY A 41 -6.58 -23.36 -7.76
N GLU A 42 -7.84 -22.95 -7.68
CA GLU A 42 -8.42 -21.93 -8.57
C GLU A 42 -8.26 -20.49 -8.07
N PHE A 43 -7.72 -20.30 -6.86
CA PHE A 43 -7.58 -18.96 -6.27
C PHE A 43 -6.23 -18.33 -6.60
N VAL A 44 -6.29 -17.05 -6.93
CA VAL A 44 -5.13 -16.17 -7.17
C VAL A 44 -5.23 -15.02 -6.19
N TRP A 45 -4.25 -14.92 -5.29
CA TRP A 45 -4.25 -13.98 -4.18
C TRP A 45 -2.94 -13.21 -4.11
N ASP A 46 -3.03 -11.91 -4.04
CA ASP A 46 -1.87 -11.08 -3.72
C ASP A 46 -1.69 -10.92 -2.19
N TYR A 47 -0.60 -10.31 -1.77
CA TYR A 47 -0.35 -9.99 -0.35
C TYR A 47 -1.26 -8.88 0.17
N SER A 48 -2.07 -8.29 -0.64
CA SER A 48 -3.16 -7.35 -0.46
C SER A 48 -3.63 -6.89 -1.84
N GLY A 49 -4.62 -6.02 -1.94
CA GLY A 49 -5.06 -5.47 -3.22
C GLY A 49 -4.01 -4.59 -3.90
N HIS A 50 -3.07 -5.17 -4.60
CA HIS A 50 -2.04 -4.47 -5.36
C HIS A 50 -2.50 -4.23 -6.81
N PHE A 51 -3.45 -3.31 -6.98
CA PHE A 51 -3.98 -2.94 -8.30
C PHE A 51 -3.17 -1.77 -8.88
N PHE A 52 -2.58 -1.99 -10.06
CA PHE A 52 -1.74 -0.98 -10.69
C PHE A 52 -2.58 0.06 -11.41
N HIS A 53 -2.40 1.31 -11.01
CA HIS A 53 -2.96 2.49 -11.67
C HIS A 53 -1.82 3.23 -12.36
N PHE A 54 -1.81 3.20 -13.68
CA PHE A 54 -0.80 3.87 -14.48
C PHE A 54 -1.24 5.27 -14.86
N ARG A 55 -0.36 6.25 -14.68
CA ARG A 55 -0.48 7.64 -15.16
C ARG A 55 0.40 7.88 -16.38
N ASP A 56 1.53 7.17 -16.46
CA ASP A 56 2.48 7.21 -17.55
C ASP A 56 2.24 6.01 -18.48
N GLU A 57 1.68 6.26 -19.66
CA GLU A 57 1.40 5.20 -20.65
C GLU A 57 2.67 4.51 -21.13
N LYS A 58 3.82 5.22 -21.25
CA LYS A 58 5.10 4.59 -21.63
C LYS A 58 5.59 3.62 -20.56
N LEU A 59 5.39 3.98 -19.30
CA LEU A 59 5.72 3.09 -18.20
C LEU A 59 4.81 1.86 -18.18
N LYS A 60 3.53 2.06 -18.43
CA LYS A 60 2.55 0.96 -18.57
C LYS A 60 2.93 0.01 -19.72
N GLU A 61 3.29 0.55 -20.89
CA GLU A 61 3.75 -0.24 -22.04
C GLU A 61 4.99 -1.07 -21.66
N LEU A 62 5.97 -0.48 -20.98
CA LEU A 62 7.16 -1.20 -20.52
C LEU A 62 6.81 -2.34 -19.56
N ILE A 63 5.97 -2.06 -18.57
CA ILE A 63 5.59 -3.04 -17.53
C ILE A 63 4.71 -4.14 -18.11
N CYS A 64 3.85 -3.85 -19.07
CA CYS A 64 2.99 -4.83 -19.70
C CYS A 64 3.64 -5.54 -20.90
N LYS A 65 4.87 -5.18 -21.29
CA LYS A 65 5.54 -5.64 -22.52
C LYS A 65 5.59 -7.16 -22.67
N TYR A 66 5.77 -7.88 -21.57
CA TYR A 66 5.92 -9.34 -21.58
C TYR A 66 4.71 -10.06 -20.95
N ILE A 67 3.59 -9.36 -20.76
CA ILE A 67 2.33 -9.94 -20.29
C ILE A 67 1.44 -10.21 -21.49
N ASP A 68 0.83 -11.39 -21.56
CA ASP A 68 -0.18 -11.66 -22.57
C ASP A 68 -1.39 -10.74 -22.35
N LEU A 69 -1.66 -9.87 -23.31
CA LEU A 69 -2.75 -8.89 -23.25
C LEU A 69 -4.13 -9.53 -23.02
N LYS A 70 -4.31 -10.81 -23.41
CA LYS A 70 -5.54 -11.58 -23.16
C LYS A 70 -5.76 -11.86 -21.68
N THR A 71 -4.69 -11.87 -20.88
CA THR A 71 -4.75 -12.08 -19.42
C THR A 71 -4.95 -10.79 -18.65
N LEU A 72 -4.84 -9.63 -19.29
CA LEU A 72 -5.05 -8.33 -18.65
C LEU A 72 -6.53 -7.97 -18.59
N LYS A 73 -7.10 -7.93 -17.41
CA LYS A 73 -8.47 -7.46 -17.17
C LYS A 73 -8.49 -5.95 -16.99
N LYS A 74 -9.27 -5.23 -17.79
CA LYS A 74 -9.62 -3.84 -17.53
C LYS A 74 -10.85 -3.82 -16.62
N VAL A 75 -10.69 -3.33 -15.40
CA VAL A 75 -11.72 -3.37 -14.36
C VAL A 75 -12.17 -1.95 -14.05
N LYS A 76 -13.48 -1.71 -14.10
CA LYS A 76 -14.06 -0.48 -13.57
C LYS A 76 -14.05 -0.56 -12.06
N LYS A 77 -13.37 0.40 -11.42
CA LYS A 77 -13.27 0.47 -9.98
C LYS A 77 -14.63 0.73 -9.36
N ASN A 78 -15.11 -0.20 -8.54
CA ASN A 78 -16.32 -0.05 -7.76
C ASN A 78 -15.98 -0.17 -6.27
N THR A 79 -15.81 0.97 -5.62
CA THR A 79 -15.42 1.06 -4.20
C THR A 79 -16.61 1.51 -3.38
N LYS A 80 -16.89 0.79 -2.31
CA LYS A 80 -17.98 1.07 -1.38
C LYS A 80 -17.46 1.29 0.04
N ILE A 81 -18.31 1.88 0.85
CA ILE A 81 -18.11 2.04 2.30
C ILE A 81 -19.30 1.40 2.98
N LEU A 82 -19.07 0.43 3.85
CA LEU A 82 -20.12 -0.17 4.66
C LEU A 82 -20.36 0.70 5.89
N TYR A 83 -21.44 1.45 5.87
CA TYR A 83 -21.83 2.35 6.96
C TYR A 83 -23.21 1.97 7.48
N LYS A 84 -23.32 1.60 8.77
CA LYS A 84 -24.57 1.20 9.44
C LYS A 84 -25.40 0.18 8.64
N GLY A 85 -24.74 -0.81 8.04
CA GLY A 85 -25.39 -1.87 7.27
C GLY A 85 -25.79 -1.50 5.84
N LYS A 86 -25.48 -0.29 5.37
CA LYS A 86 -25.72 0.17 4.00
C LYS A 86 -24.39 0.43 3.27
N TYR A 87 -24.36 0.19 1.96
CA TYR A 87 -23.24 0.58 1.12
C TYR A 87 -23.41 2.02 0.65
N ILE A 88 -22.42 2.84 0.96
CA ILE A 88 -22.26 4.22 0.49
C ILE A 88 -21.14 4.23 -0.56
N ASP A 89 -21.32 4.97 -1.64
CA ASP A 89 -20.30 5.11 -2.67
C ASP A 89 -19.06 5.85 -2.16
N PHE A 90 -17.89 5.49 -2.66
CA PHE A 90 -16.63 6.18 -2.36
C PHE A 90 -16.37 7.30 -3.40
N PRO A 91 -15.86 8.46 -3.00
CA PRO A 91 -15.47 8.84 -1.64
C PRO A 91 -16.67 9.31 -0.80
N PHE A 92 -16.63 9.04 0.51
CA PHE A 92 -17.74 9.26 1.44
C PHE A 92 -18.28 10.69 1.39
N GLN A 93 -17.43 11.71 1.42
CA GLN A 93 -17.82 13.12 1.44
C GLN A 93 -18.60 13.55 0.18
N LYS A 94 -18.36 12.92 -0.97
CA LYS A 94 -19.13 13.20 -2.20
C LYS A 94 -20.47 12.46 -2.23
N ASN A 95 -20.67 11.48 -1.36
CA ASN A 95 -21.83 10.61 -1.36
C ASN A 95 -22.64 10.64 -0.05
N ILE A 96 -22.47 11.68 0.77
CA ILE A 96 -23.23 11.87 2.02
C ILE A 96 -24.73 11.96 1.80
N HIS A 97 -25.19 12.33 0.60
CA HIS A 97 -26.60 12.33 0.22
C HIS A 97 -27.26 10.93 0.23
N GLN A 98 -26.46 9.85 0.26
CA GLN A 98 -26.93 8.47 0.40
C GLN A 98 -27.17 8.06 1.86
N LEU A 99 -26.81 8.91 2.83
CA LEU A 99 -27.09 8.72 4.25
C LEU A 99 -28.57 8.96 4.57
N GLU A 100 -28.97 8.58 5.79
CA GLU A 100 -30.27 8.99 6.31
C GLU A 100 -30.35 10.53 6.39
N LYS A 101 -31.54 11.07 6.18
CA LYS A 101 -31.77 12.52 6.03
C LYS A 101 -31.13 13.35 7.14
N GLU A 102 -31.25 12.93 8.39
CA GLU A 102 -30.69 13.66 9.53
C GLU A 102 -29.14 13.65 9.48
N GLU A 103 -28.55 12.50 9.24
CA GLU A 103 -27.08 12.38 9.14
C GLU A 103 -26.53 13.15 7.93
N PHE A 104 -27.26 13.19 6.82
CA PHE A 104 -26.91 14.00 5.66
C PHE A 104 -26.88 15.49 6.01
N ILE A 105 -27.91 15.97 6.71
CA ILE A 105 -28.03 17.37 7.15
C ILE A 105 -26.90 17.72 8.11
N ASP A 106 -26.57 16.85 9.09
CA ASP A 106 -25.44 17.03 9.99
C ASP A 106 -24.11 17.15 9.24
N CYS A 107 -23.88 16.23 8.29
CA CYS A 107 -22.67 16.27 7.46
C CYS A 107 -22.56 17.56 6.65
N LEU A 108 -23.65 18.00 6.07
CA LEU A 108 -23.68 19.20 5.25
C LEU A 108 -23.46 20.46 6.12
N TYR A 109 -24.13 20.55 7.27
CA TYR A 109 -23.97 21.66 8.21
C TYR A 109 -22.52 21.78 8.69
N ASP A 110 -21.94 20.67 9.16
CA ASP A 110 -20.54 20.65 9.64
C ASP A 110 -19.53 20.92 8.53
N LEU A 111 -19.82 20.51 7.29
CA LEU A 111 -18.99 20.83 6.14
C LEU A 111 -18.91 22.35 5.89
N PHE A 112 -20.02 23.08 6.04
CA PHE A 112 -20.02 24.54 5.93
C PHE A 112 -19.27 25.21 7.09
N LYS A 113 -19.28 24.60 8.27
CA LYS A 113 -18.58 25.07 9.46
C LYS A 113 -17.09 24.66 9.53
N ALA A 114 -16.63 23.82 8.62
CA ALA A 114 -15.26 23.29 8.64
C ALA A 114 -14.18 24.39 8.62
N ASP A 115 -14.43 25.52 7.96
CA ASP A 115 -13.49 26.65 7.90
C ASP A 115 -13.30 27.37 9.27
N GLU A 116 -14.20 27.12 10.23
CA GLU A 116 -14.11 27.64 11.61
C GLU A 116 -13.20 26.75 12.49
N TYR A 117 -12.69 25.65 11.98
CA TYR A 117 -11.77 24.79 12.69
C TYR A 117 -10.41 25.50 12.89
N GLY A 118 -9.80 25.32 14.06
CA GLY A 118 -8.58 26.01 14.45
C GLY A 118 -7.33 25.61 13.67
N ASP A 119 -6.16 25.71 14.30
CA ASP A 119 -4.88 25.39 13.68
C ASP A 119 -4.80 23.92 13.26
N ILE A 120 -4.09 23.66 12.15
CA ILE A 120 -3.89 22.33 11.58
C ILE A 120 -2.48 21.86 11.93
N GLU A 121 -2.35 21.04 12.94
CA GLU A 121 -1.07 20.48 13.38
C GLU A 121 -0.92 18.99 13.02
N SER A 122 -2.04 18.29 12.84
CA SER A 122 -2.08 16.84 12.62
C SER A 122 -2.95 16.44 11.44
N PHE A 123 -2.84 15.16 11.04
CA PHE A 123 -3.76 14.56 10.07
C PHE A 123 -5.22 14.63 10.54
N LYS A 124 -5.45 14.44 11.85
CA LYS A 124 -6.80 14.50 12.43
C LYS A 124 -7.39 15.90 12.30
N ASP A 125 -6.61 16.94 12.64
CA ASP A 125 -7.02 18.34 12.50
C ASP A 125 -7.32 18.69 11.03
N MET A 126 -6.46 18.24 10.12
CA MET A 126 -6.67 18.44 8.69
C MET A 126 -8.00 17.85 8.21
N VAL A 127 -8.38 16.66 8.69
CA VAL A 127 -9.64 16.03 8.32
C VAL A 127 -10.84 16.86 8.82
N TYR A 128 -10.80 17.31 10.07
CA TYR A 128 -11.84 18.18 10.63
C TYR A 128 -11.92 19.51 9.88
N ALA A 129 -10.80 20.17 9.66
CA ALA A 129 -10.73 21.47 8.98
C ALA A 129 -11.19 21.41 7.51
N LYS A 130 -11.04 20.27 6.85
CA LYS A 130 -11.43 20.10 5.44
C LYS A 130 -12.87 19.66 5.25
N LEU A 131 -13.39 18.82 6.13
CA LEU A 131 -14.63 18.07 5.87
C LEU A 131 -15.68 18.24 6.98
N GLY A 132 -15.35 18.94 8.06
CA GLY A 132 -16.22 19.10 9.21
C GLY A 132 -16.31 17.83 10.06
N ARG A 133 -16.92 18.00 11.24
CA ARG A 133 -16.95 16.99 12.29
C ARG A 133 -17.70 15.72 11.88
N SER A 134 -18.90 15.87 11.34
CA SER A 134 -19.77 14.73 11.06
C SER A 134 -19.20 13.79 10.00
N ILE A 135 -18.63 14.30 8.90
CA ILE A 135 -17.97 13.48 7.87
C ILE A 135 -16.73 12.82 8.46
N ALA A 136 -15.92 13.59 9.21
CA ALA A 136 -14.71 13.09 9.85
C ALA A 136 -15.01 11.90 10.78
N GLU A 137 -15.95 12.06 11.72
CA GLU A 137 -16.27 11.05 12.75
C GLU A 137 -17.06 9.85 12.22
N LYS A 138 -17.84 10.01 11.15
CA LYS A 138 -18.61 8.92 10.55
C LYS A 138 -17.72 7.96 9.72
N PHE A 139 -16.68 8.47 9.08
CA PHE A 139 -15.87 7.65 8.19
C PHE A 139 -14.36 7.83 8.37
N LEU A 140 -13.82 9.04 8.13
CA LEU A 140 -12.38 9.20 7.92
C LEU A 140 -11.55 8.91 9.18
N ILE A 141 -11.97 9.38 10.34
CA ILE A 141 -11.25 9.14 11.59
C ILE A 141 -11.29 7.65 11.96
N PRO A 142 -12.47 7.00 12.15
CA PRO A 142 -12.50 5.61 12.56
C PRO A 142 -11.88 4.64 11.55
N TYR A 143 -11.98 4.95 10.26
CA TYR A 143 -11.34 4.16 9.21
C TYR A 143 -9.81 4.26 9.29
N ASN A 144 -9.27 5.49 9.37
CA ASN A 144 -7.82 5.70 9.39
C ASN A 144 -7.18 5.27 10.72
N GLU A 145 -7.89 5.34 11.85
CA GLU A 145 -7.42 4.76 13.12
C GLU A 145 -7.23 3.23 13.00
N LYS A 146 -8.13 2.54 12.29
CA LYS A 146 -7.99 1.09 12.03
C LYS A 146 -6.87 0.80 11.02
N LEU A 147 -6.74 1.64 9.98
CA LEU A 147 -5.75 1.48 8.93
C LEU A 147 -4.35 1.71 9.46
N TYR A 148 -4.10 2.85 10.11
CA TYR A 148 -2.77 3.20 10.63
C TYR A 148 -2.44 2.53 11.96
N ALA A 149 -3.46 2.10 12.71
CA ALA A 149 -3.33 1.50 14.04
C ALA A 149 -2.52 2.39 15.02
N CYS A 150 -2.69 3.71 14.94
CA CYS A 150 -2.06 4.71 15.81
C CYS A 150 -3.00 5.88 16.10
N ASP A 151 -2.61 6.76 16.99
CA ASP A 151 -3.27 8.05 17.17
C ASP A 151 -3.01 8.94 15.95
N LEU A 152 -4.08 9.38 15.27
CA LEU A 152 -3.99 10.22 14.08
C LEU A 152 -3.44 11.62 14.33
N ASN A 153 -3.39 12.05 15.61
CA ASN A 153 -2.70 13.27 16.00
C ASN A 153 -1.16 13.15 15.88
N SER A 154 -0.63 11.95 15.85
CA SER A 154 0.81 11.71 15.64
C SER A 154 1.26 11.80 14.19
N LEU A 155 0.32 11.83 13.25
CA LEU A 155 0.59 11.89 11.81
C LEU A 155 0.60 13.34 11.32
N ASP A 156 1.49 13.61 10.35
CA ASP A 156 1.52 14.90 9.63
C ASP A 156 0.21 15.17 8.90
N ALA A 157 -0.21 16.41 8.83
CA ALA A 157 -1.42 16.81 8.12
C ALA A 157 -1.45 16.34 6.65
N ASN A 158 -0.29 16.18 6.02
CA ASN A 158 -0.14 15.70 4.65
C ASN A 158 0.28 14.22 4.56
N ALA A 159 0.12 13.43 5.61
CA ALA A 159 0.59 12.03 5.66
C ALA A 159 0.08 11.16 4.49
N MET A 160 -1.14 11.40 3.99
CA MET A 160 -1.67 10.73 2.80
C MET A 160 -1.32 11.43 1.48
N GLY A 161 -0.81 12.65 1.52
CA GLY A 161 -0.45 13.43 0.33
C GLY A 161 -1.57 13.49 -0.71
N ARG A 162 -1.26 13.11 -1.95
CA ARG A 162 -2.23 13.07 -3.07
C ARG A 162 -3.27 11.94 -2.97
N PHE A 163 -3.07 10.97 -2.09
CA PHE A 163 -4.02 9.85 -1.92
C PHE A 163 -5.19 10.19 -1.00
N PHE A 164 -5.12 11.33 -0.30
CA PHE A 164 -6.29 11.85 0.40
C PHE A 164 -7.36 12.21 -0.63
N PRO A 165 -8.60 11.74 -0.47
CA PRO A 165 -9.69 12.00 -1.43
C PRO A 165 -10.15 13.44 -1.31
N LYS A 166 -9.39 14.35 -1.92
CA LYS A 166 -9.68 15.80 -1.92
C LYS A 166 -10.97 16.07 -2.69
N ALA A 167 -11.80 16.91 -2.13
CA ALA A 167 -12.94 17.53 -2.81
C ALA A 167 -13.21 18.86 -2.11
N ASN A 168 -13.46 19.91 -2.87
CA ASN A 168 -13.94 21.16 -2.31
C ASN A 168 -15.45 21.11 -2.07
N LYS A 169 -16.00 22.08 -1.33
CA LYS A 169 -17.42 22.12 -0.96
C LYS A 169 -18.34 22.13 -2.19
N GLU A 170 -17.98 22.86 -3.23
CA GLU A 170 -18.74 22.94 -4.47
C GLU A 170 -18.78 21.60 -5.20
N GLU A 171 -17.62 20.93 -5.37
CA GLU A 171 -17.55 19.59 -5.96
C GLU A 171 -18.39 18.56 -5.19
N ILE A 172 -18.41 18.65 -3.84
CA ILE A 172 -19.22 17.78 -3.00
C ILE A 172 -20.72 17.99 -3.29
N ILE A 173 -21.16 19.24 -3.32
CA ILE A 173 -22.58 19.60 -3.53
C ILE A 173 -23.03 19.25 -4.96
N LEU A 174 -22.20 19.56 -5.96
CA LEU A 174 -22.53 19.25 -7.36
C LEU A 174 -22.67 17.75 -7.60
N ASN A 175 -21.87 16.94 -6.92
CA ASN A 175 -21.95 15.46 -7.02
C ASN A 175 -23.32 14.90 -6.53
N PHE A 176 -24.09 15.66 -5.76
CA PHE A 176 -25.44 15.24 -5.35
C PHE A 176 -26.45 15.26 -6.49
N LYS A 177 -26.21 16.06 -7.52
CA LYS A 177 -27.09 16.14 -8.71
C LYS A 177 -26.69 15.14 -9.77
N GLU A 178 -25.40 15.04 -10.05
CA GLU A 178 -24.84 14.21 -11.10
C GLU A 178 -23.62 13.50 -10.53
N GLN A 179 -23.64 12.17 -10.50
CA GLN A 179 -22.41 11.43 -10.19
C GLN A 179 -21.37 11.80 -11.24
N ALA A 180 -20.41 12.64 -10.85
CA ALA A 180 -19.31 13.01 -11.73
C ALA A 180 -18.53 11.74 -12.13
N SER A 181 -18.73 11.31 -13.36
CA SER A 181 -18.21 10.07 -13.93
C SER A 181 -16.71 10.08 -14.21
N THR A 182 -15.98 11.14 -13.83
CA THR A 182 -14.58 11.31 -14.19
C THR A 182 -13.67 11.41 -12.98
N SER A 183 -13.35 10.25 -12.39
CA SER A 183 -12.19 10.14 -11.52
C SER A 183 -11.02 9.61 -12.36
N TYR A 184 -9.86 10.24 -12.24
CA TYR A 184 -8.57 9.82 -12.83
C TYR A 184 -8.27 8.32 -12.64
N ASN A 185 -8.85 7.67 -11.62
CA ASN A 185 -8.68 6.26 -11.29
C ASN A 185 -9.98 5.45 -11.46
N GLU A 186 -10.78 5.74 -12.49
CA GLU A 186 -12.03 5.01 -12.75
C GLU A 186 -11.77 3.55 -13.15
N TYR A 187 -10.67 3.30 -13.83
CA TYR A 187 -10.27 1.96 -14.28
C TYR A 187 -8.89 1.61 -13.79
N PHE A 188 -8.67 0.34 -13.53
CA PHE A 188 -7.34 -0.25 -13.36
C PHE A 188 -7.21 -1.48 -14.24
N VAL A 189 -5.97 -1.90 -14.48
CA VAL A 189 -5.67 -3.15 -15.18
C VAL A 189 -5.17 -4.15 -14.16
N TYR A 190 -5.53 -5.42 -14.34
CA TYR A 190 -5.10 -6.47 -13.44
C TYR A 190 -4.87 -7.78 -14.20
N PRO A 191 -3.68 -8.42 -14.08
CA PRO A 191 -3.39 -9.70 -14.72
C PRO A 191 -4.14 -10.84 -14.03
N THR A 192 -4.65 -11.79 -14.80
CA THR A 192 -5.34 -12.97 -14.24
C THR A 192 -4.43 -13.86 -13.40
N GLY A 193 -3.12 -13.76 -13.59
CA GLY A 193 -2.12 -14.45 -12.77
C GLY A 193 -1.66 -13.70 -11.52
N GLY A 194 -2.27 -12.53 -11.20
CA GLY A 194 -1.95 -11.72 -10.03
C GLY A 194 -0.90 -10.64 -10.28
N ALA A 195 -0.68 -9.78 -9.28
CA ALA A 195 0.23 -8.63 -9.37
C ALA A 195 1.69 -9.02 -9.66
N ILE A 196 2.10 -10.22 -9.32
CA ILE A 196 3.44 -10.75 -9.61
C ILE A 196 3.76 -10.74 -11.11
N GLU A 197 2.77 -10.81 -11.99
CA GLU A 197 3.02 -10.80 -13.44
C GLU A 197 3.59 -9.46 -13.91
N TYR A 198 3.24 -8.35 -13.30
CA TYR A 198 3.88 -7.05 -13.55
C TYR A 198 5.35 -7.06 -13.15
N ILE A 199 5.66 -7.66 -12.01
CA ILE A 199 7.03 -7.78 -11.50
C ILE A 199 7.84 -8.69 -12.41
N ASN A 200 7.30 -9.85 -12.79
CA ASN A 200 7.95 -10.78 -13.69
C ASN A 200 8.22 -10.17 -15.07
N SER A 201 7.27 -9.36 -15.59
CA SER A 201 7.46 -8.65 -16.84
C SER A 201 8.59 -7.63 -16.76
N LEU A 202 8.63 -6.84 -15.69
CA LEU A 202 9.73 -5.88 -15.46
C LEU A 202 11.07 -6.60 -15.30
N TYR A 203 11.07 -7.72 -14.56
CA TYR A 203 12.26 -8.54 -14.29
C TYR A 203 12.87 -9.18 -15.54
N LYS A 204 12.11 -9.36 -16.63
CA LYS A 204 12.65 -9.82 -17.94
C LYS A 204 13.76 -8.92 -18.51
N ASN A 205 13.89 -7.71 -17.99
CA ASN A 205 14.96 -6.78 -18.38
C ASN A 205 16.18 -6.85 -17.43
N VAL A 206 16.17 -7.73 -16.42
CA VAL A 206 17.20 -7.92 -15.41
C VAL A 206 18.04 -9.14 -15.77
N ASP A 207 19.34 -9.07 -15.58
CA ASP A 207 20.27 -10.20 -15.75
C ASP A 207 20.21 -11.11 -14.51
N ASP A 208 19.59 -12.28 -14.65
CA ASP A 208 19.44 -13.28 -13.58
C ASP A 208 20.77 -13.68 -12.92
N THR A 209 21.87 -13.66 -13.68
CA THR A 209 23.19 -14.04 -13.15
C THR A 209 23.74 -13.06 -12.12
N LYS A 210 23.16 -11.85 -12.08
CA LYS A 210 23.51 -10.77 -11.14
C LYS A 210 22.61 -10.72 -9.91
N VAL A 211 21.65 -11.65 -9.78
CA VAL A 211 20.68 -11.68 -8.68
C VAL A 211 20.92 -12.88 -7.77
N SER A 212 21.10 -12.62 -6.49
CA SER A 212 21.27 -13.64 -5.46
C SER A 212 20.11 -13.64 -4.48
N LEU A 213 19.31 -14.69 -4.52
CA LEU A 213 18.22 -14.94 -3.56
C LEU A 213 18.75 -15.63 -2.28
N ASN A 214 17.98 -15.57 -1.20
CA ASN A 214 18.38 -16.06 0.13
C ASN A 214 19.72 -15.43 0.59
N GLU A 215 20.00 -14.22 0.16
CA GLU A 215 21.20 -13.46 0.53
C GLU A 215 20.82 -12.17 1.24
N LYS A 216 20.93 -12.18 2.57
CA LYS A 216 20.55 -11.08 3.44
C LYS A 216 21.75 -10.25 3.83
N VAL A 217 21.70 -8.93 3.60
CA VAL A 217 22.71 -8.00 4.15
C VAL A 217 22.53 -7.90 5.66
N ILE A 218 23.64 -8.04 6.39
CA ILE A 218 23.67 -8.05 7.86
C ILE A 218 24.46 -6.90 8.46
N LYS A 219 25.33 -6.25 7.66
CA LYS A 219 26.12 -5.08 8.06
C LYS A 219 26.60 -4.31 6.83
N ILE A 220 26.77 -3.01 6.95
CA ILE A 220 27.35 -2.15 5.90
C ILE A 220 28.49 -1.33 6.52
N ASP A 221 29.70 -1.52 6.02
CA ASP A 221 30.85 -0.68 6.32
C ASP A 221 30.88 0.48 5.31
N ILE A 222 30.42 1.63 5.76
CA ILE A 222 30.29 2.84 4.93
C ILE A 222 31.67 3.33 4.45
N HIS A 223 32.69 3.25 5.33
CA HIS A 223 34.02 3.82 5.06
C HIS A 223 34.78 3.01 4.03
N ASN A 224 34.72 1.67 4.15
CA ASN A 224 35.40 0.76 3.24
C ASN A 224 34.53 0.37 2.03
N LYS A 225 33.26 0.83 1.99
CA LYS A 225 32.26 0.48 0.97
C LYS A 225 32.11 -1.03 0.79
N ILE A 226 31.90 -1.72 1.89
CA ILE A 226 31.69 -3.17 1.95
C ILE A 226 30.34 -3.47 2.60
N ALA A 227 29.51 -4.24 1.94
CA ALA A 227 28.34 -4.86 2.54
C ALA A 227 28.64 -6.31 2.91
N TYR A 228 28.34 -6.69 4.13
CA TYR A 228 28.44 -8.05 4.63
C TYR A 228 27.06 -8.71 4.53
N THR A 229 27.03 -9.88 3.91
CA THR A 229 25.82 -10.70 3.82
C THR A 229 25.98 -11.98 4.64
N ASN A 230 24.91 -12.75 4.75
CA ASN A 230 24.98 -14.09 5.34
C ASN A 230 25.78 -15.10 4.49
N LYS A 231 26.27 -14.70 3.29
CA LYS A 231 27.02 -15.57 2.37
C LYS A 231 28.43 -15.06 2.08
N ARG A 232 28.63 -13.75 1.94
CA ARG A 232 29.91 -13.15 1.48
C ARG A 232 30.02 -11.67 1.81
N GLU A 233 31.20 -11.12 1.53
CA GLU A 233 31.45 -9.68 1.49
C GLU A 233 31.28 -9.16 0.06
N ILE A 234 30.65 -7.99 -0.11
CA ILE A 234 30.42 -7.37 -1.41
C ILE A 234 30.95 -5.93 -1.36
N LYS A 235 31.98 -5.64 -2.16
CA LYS A 235 32.45 -4.27 -2.38
C LYS A 235 31.53 -3.58 -3.38
N TYR A 236 31.25 -2.30 -3.16
CA TYR A 236 30.37 -1.51 -4.02
C TYR A 236 30.96 -0.12 -4.29
N ASP A 237 30.61 0.45 -5.43
CA ASP A 237 30.84 1.88 -5.72
C ASP A 237 29.62 2.70 -5.25
N ASN A 238 28.42 2.26 -5.60
CA ASN A 238 27.15 2.78 -5.11
C ASN A 238 26.34 1.66 -4.44
N LEU A 239 25.60 2.00 -3.39
CA LEU A 239 24.66 1.10 -2.74
C LEU A 239 23.25 1.65 -2.87
N ILE A 240 22.35 0.86 -3.46
CA ILE A 240 20.95 1.19 -3.67
C ILE A 240 20.12 0.32 -2.73
N SER A 241 19.59 0.94 -1.68
CA SER A 241 18.80 0.25 -0.66
C SER A 241 17.31 0.46 -0.89
N THR A 242 16.55 -0.62 -0.88
CA THR A 242 15.08 -0.60 -0.94
C THR A 242 14.41 -1.13 0.33
N ILE A 243 15.24 -1.49 1.33
CA ILE A 243 14.78 -1.97 2.64
C ILE A 243 14.23 -0.81 3.50
N PRO A 244 13.50 -1.10 4.59
CA PRO A 244 13.03 -0.06 5.50
C PRO A 244 14.15 0.86 5.99
N PHE A 245 13.90 2.17 5.91
CA PHE A 245 14.91 3.19 6.19
C PHE A 245 15.59 3.08 7.57
N PRO A 246 14.84 2.81 8.67
CA PRO A 246 15.46 2.58 9.98
C PRO A 246 16.40 1.37 9.98
N LEU A 247 16.03 0.29 9.30
CA LEU A 247 16.89 -0.90 9.17
C LEU A 247 18.18 -0.58 8.42
N LEU A 248 18.12 0.25 7.36
CA LEU A 248 19.33 0.69 6.67
C LEU A 248 20.26 1.47 7.61
N LEU A 249 19.71 2.36 8.45
CA LEU A 249 20.50 3.11 9.43
C LEU A 249 21.19 2.17 10.45
N GLU A 250 20.45 1.15 10.92
CA GLU A 250 21.00 0.13 11.82
C GLU A 250 22.13 -0.68 11.16
N LEU A 251 21.95 -1.11 9.91
CA LEU A 251 22.98 -1.83 9.18
C LEU A 251 24.24 -0.99 8.92
N CYS A 252 24.11 0.32 8.85
CA CYS A 252 25.18 1.28 8.69
C CYS A 252 25.78 1.77 10.02
N ASP A 253 25.35 1.24 11.17
CA ASP A 253 25.76 1.67 12.51
C ASP A 253 25.52 3.18 12.75
N ILE A 254 24.44 3.73 12.18
CA ILE A 254 24.04 5.13 12.35
C ILE A 254 22.99 5.22 13.45
N SER A 255 23.33 5.94 14.53
CA SER A 255 22.38 6.21 15.62
C SER A 255 21.26 7.14 15.18
N TYR A 256 20.01 6.82 15.54
CA TYR A 256 18.83 7.61 15.23
C TYR A 256 17.77 7.52 16.35
N THR A 257 16.82 8.44 16.33
CA THR A 257 15.69 8.46 17.29
C THR A 257 14.58 7.55 16.80
N LYS A 258 14.43 6.38 17.43
CA LYS A 258 13.49 5.33 16.97
C LYS A 258 12.04 5.79 16.96
N GLU A 259 11.64 6.65 17.88
CA GLU A 259 10.28 7.18 18.02
C GLU A 259 9.83 8.03 16.83
N TYR A 260 10.76 8.49 15.99
CA TYR A 260 10.43 9.24 14.78
C TYR A 260 10.06 8.34 13.61
N PHE A 261 10.37 7.04 13.71
CA PHE A 261 10.19 6.03 12.67
C PHE A 261 9.25 4.92 13.17
N THR A 262 7.97 5.22 13.20
CA THR A 262 6.93 4.25 13.56
C THR A 262 6.12 3.82 12.34
N TRP A 263 5.45 2.69 12.44
CA TRP A 263 4.64 2.10 11.36
C TRP A 263 3.57 1.18 11.94
N ASN A 264 2.69 0.70 11.10
CA ASN A 264 1.81 -0.40 11.45
C ASN A 264 2.21 -1.70 10.78
N LYS A 265 1.68 -2.80 11.30
CA LYS A 265 1.60 -4.10 10.63
C LYS A 265 0.22 -4.29 10.05
N VAL A 266 0.13 -5.01 8.94
CA VAL A 266 -1.16 -5.43 8.39
C VAL A 266 -1.16 -6.95 8.27
N LEU A 267 -2.09 -7.58 8.99
CA LEU A 267 -2.43 -8.99 8.78
C LEU A 267 -3.46 -9.05 7.65
N VAL A 268 -3.12 -9.76 6.60
CA VAL A 268 -4.00 -10.01 5.47
C VAL A 268 -4.45 -11.46 5.50
N PHE A 269 -5.75 -11.68 5.42
CA PHE A 269 -6.31 -12.98 5.09
C PHE A 269 -6.82 -12.97 3.66
N ASN A 270 -6.36 -13.93 2.87
CA ASN A 270 -6.95 -14.30 1.60
C ASN A 270 -7.87 -15.50 1.83
N LEU A 271 -9.12 -15.41 1.42
CA LEU A 271 -10.16 -16.40 1.74
C LEU A 271 -10.84 -16.87 0.46
N GLY A 272 -10.91 -18.18 0.27
CA GLY A 272 -11.60 -18.81 -0.86
C GLY A 272 -12.82 -19.61 -0.38
N PHE A 273 -13.97 -19.39 -0.98
CA PHE A 273 -15.23 -20.04 -0.61
C PHE A 273 -15.72 -20.99 -1.70
N ASN A 274 -16.61 -21.91 -1.34
CA ASN A 274 -17.13 -22.94 -2.23
C ASN A 274 -18.07 -22.43 -3.34
N LYS A 275 -18.63 -21.22 -3.21
CA LYS A 275 -19.55 -20.60 -4.17
C LYS A 275 -19.44 -19.07 -4.16
N LYS A 276 -20.09 -18.42 -5.12
CA LYS A 276 -20.15 -16.96 -5.25
C LYS A 276 -20.95 -16.35 -4.11
N GLY A 277 -20.51 -15.20 -3.60
CA GLY A 277 -21.25 -14.39 -2.64
C GLY A 277 -22.33 -13.53 -3.29
N SER A 278 -23.09 -12.81 -2.45
CA SER A 278 -24.18 -11.93 -2.91
C SER A 278 -23.71 -10.62 -3.54
N ASP A 279 -22.53 -10.10 -3.16
CA ASP A 279 -21.92 -8.93 -3.80
C ASP A 279 -21.10 -9.37 -5.01
N THR A 280 -21.57 -9.02 -6.21
CA THR A 280 -20.95 -9.40 -7.48
C THR A 280 -20.31 -8.22 -8.22
N GLU A 281 -20.29 -7.03 -7.60
CA GLU A 281 -19.91 -5.80 -8.26
C GLU A 281 -18.75 -5.05 -7.58
N SER A 282 -18.68 -5.09 -6.23
CA SER A 282 -17.67 -4.34 -5.52
C SER A 282 -16.26 -4.84 -5.82
N SER A 283 -15.33 -3.93 -6.08
CA SER A 283 -13.90 -4.24 -6.12
C SER A 283 -13.35 -4.38 -4.70
N TRP A 284 -13.70 -3.42 -3.83
CA TRP A 284 -13.40 -3.46 -2.39
C TRP A 284 -14.33 -2.57 -1.58
N VAL A 285 -14.40 -2.85 -0.29
CA VAL A 285 -15.26 -2.17 0.66
C VAL A 285 -14.45 -1.70 1.86
N TYR A 286 -14.61 -0.44 2.23
CA TYR A 286 -14.04 0.14 3.44
C TYR A 286 -15.00 0.00 4.62
N ILE A 287 -14.47 -0.30 5.81
CA ILE A 287 -15.25 -0.61 7.01
C ILE A 287 -14.79 0.25 8.19
N PRO A 288 -15.45 1.42 8.41
CA PRO A 288 -15.14 2.31 9.53
C PRO A 288 -15.60 1.77 10.89
N ASP A 289 -16.60 0.89 10.95
CA ASP A 289 -17.15 0.39 12.21
C ASP A 289 -16.06 -0.33 13.04
N LYS A 290 -15.75 0.23 14.23
CA LYS A 290 -14.77 -0.32 15.18
C LYS A 290 -15.19 -1.68 15.79
N LYS A 291 -16.48 -2.06 15.67
CA LYS A 291 -16.98 -3.37 16.11
C LYS A 291 -16.65 -4.49 15.12
N ILE A 292 -16.15 -4.17 13.94
CA ILE A 292 -15.66 -5.11 12.92
C ILE A 292 -14.13 -5.07 12.95
N CYS A 293 -13.48 -6.22 13.01
CA CYS A 293 -12.04 -6.29 13.27
C CYS A 293 -11.13 -5.85 12.11
N PHE A 294 -11.64 -5.79 10.89
CA PHE A 294 -10.88 -5.37 9.70
C PHE A 294 -11.35 -4.01 9.18
N TYR A 295 -10.48 -3.31 8.47
CA TYR A 295 -10.76 -1.97 7.93
C TYR A 295 -11.09 -1.99 6.44
N ARG A 296 -10.65 -3.04 5.71
CA ARG A 296 -10.91 -3.20 4.28
C ARG A 296 -11.09 -4.67 3.94
N MET A 297 -11.99 -4.94 3.02
CA MET A 297 -12.10 -6.21 2.31
C MET A 297 -12.22 -5.95 0.82
N GLY A 298 -11.74 -6.88 -0.01
CA GLY A 298 -11.88 -6.79 -1.46
C GLY A 298 -12.18 -8.12 -2.08
N TYR A 299 -12.68 -8.08 -3.32
CA TYR A 299 -13.23 -9.20 -4.05
C TYR A 299 -12.37 -9.52 -5.27
N TYR A 300 -11.46 -10.47 -5.16
CA TYR A 300 -10.70 -10.95 -6.32
C TYR A 300 -11.61 -11.59 -7.36
N ASP A 301 -12.64 -12.30 -6.93
CA ASP A 301 -13.58 -12.96 -7.83
C ASP A 301 -14.40 -11.98 -8.68
N ASN A 302 -14.73 -10.80 -8.18
CA ASN A 302 -15.37 -9.75 -8.98
C ASN A 302 -14.39 -9.13 -10.00
N ILE A 303 -13.13 -8.96 -9.58
CA ILE A 303 -12.06 -8.41 -10.43
C ILE A 303 -11.69 -9.40 -11.53
N LEU A 304 -11.52 -10.66 -11.19
CA LEU A 304 -11.10 -11.72 -12.11
C LEU A 304 -12.26 -12.33 -12.90
N GLY A 305 -13.50 -12.16 -12.45
CA GLY A 305 -14.71 -12.74 -13.05
C GLY A 305 -14.82 -14.25 -12.80
N THR A 306 -14.41 -14.72 -11.60
CA THR A 306 -14.48 -16.14 -11.23
C THR A 306 -15.79 -16.50 -10.56
N SER A 307 -16.12 -17.79 -10.52
CA SER A 307 -17.41 -18.31 -10.06
C SER A 307 -17.52 -18.53 -8.55
N LYS A 308 -16.40 -18.52 -7.85
CA LYS A 308 -16.34 -18.70 -6.39
C LYS A 308 -15.87 -17.43 -5.72
N MET A 309 -16.44 -17.08 -4.58
CA MET A 309 -16.05 -15.91 -3.79
C MET A 309 -14.62 -16.04 -3.33
N SER A 310 -13.85 -15.00 -3.58
CA SER A 310 -12.44 -14.91 -3.26
C SER A 310 -12.14 -13.51 -2.70
N LEU A 311 -11.79 -13.45 -1.42
CA LEU A 311 -11.66 -12.20 -0.68
C LEU A 311 -10.22 -11.98 -0.22
N TYR A 312 -9.81 -10.71 -0.10
CA TYR A 312 -8.75 -10.30 0.82
C TYR A 312 -9.32 -9.44 1.93
N ILE A 313 -8.82 -9.64 3.14
CA ILE A 313 -9.26 -8.96 4.37
C ILE A 313 -8.04 -8.35 5.06
N GLU A 314 -8.10 -7.09 5.42
CA GLU A 314 -6.97 -6.37 6.02
C GLU A 314 -7.26 -5.89 7.43
N MET A 315 -6.34 -6.22 8.35
CA MET A 315 -6.38 -5.82 9.75
C MET A 315 -5.10 -5.08 10.13
N GLY A 316 -5.24 -3.85 10.64
CA GLY A 316 -4.10 -3.04 11.10
C GLY A 316 -3.75 -3.32 12.56
N PHE A 317 -2.45 -3.38 12.87
CA PHE A 317 -1.90 -3.55 14.21
C PHE A 317 -0.73 -2.58 14.43
N PRO A 318 -0.51 -2.09 15.65
CA PRO A 318 0.71 -1.34 15.97
C PRO A 318 1.97 -2.18 15.72
N ASN A 319 3.09 -1.54 15.38
CA ASN A 319 4.34 -2.24 15.07
C ASN A 319 4.89 -3.11 16.21
N ASN A 320 4.61 -2.77 17.45
CA ASN A 320 5.02 -3.52 18.65
C ASN A 320 4.02 -4.63 19.02
N PHE A 321 2.89 -4.75 18.33
CA PHE A 321 1.92 -5.81 18.60
C PHE A 321 2.42 -7.17 18.07
N ILE A 322 2.31 -8.22 18.91
CA ILE A 322 2.68 -9.59 18.56
C ILE A 322 1.41 -10.34 18.14
N ILE A 323 1.40 -10.86 16.93
CA ILE A 323 0.33 -11.70 16.39
C ILE A 323 0.69 -13.15 16.75
N GLU A 324 0.23 -13.61 17.90
CA GLU A 324 0.60 -14.93 18.44
C GLU A 324 -0.18 -16.09 17.79
N ASP A 325 -1.45 -15.87 17.45
CA ASP A 325 -2.35 -16.90 16.93
C ASP A 325 -3.21 -16.34 15.79
N GLU A 326 -2.80 -16.61 14.56
CA GLU A 326 -3.53 -16.20 13.37
C GLU A 326 -4.91 -16.88 13.24
N GLN A 327 -5.07 -18.10 13.77
CA GLN A 327 -6.34 -18.83 13.73
C GLN A 327 -7.43 -18.10 14.51
N LYS A 328 -7.07 -17.51 15.64
CA LYS A 328 -8.00 -16.70 16.44
C LYS A 328 -8.53 -15.51 15.62
N TYR A 329 -7.65 -14.85 14.84
CA TYR A 329 -8.05 -13.75 13.99
C TYR A 329 -8.88 -14.23 12.80
N LEU A 330 -8.57 -15.37 12.21
CA LEU A 330 -9.37 -15.98 11.14
C LEU A 330 -10.80 -16.23 11.62
N HIS A 331 -10.98 -16.84 12.78
CA HIS A 331 -12.32 -17.07 13.37
C HIS A 331 -13.08 -15.75 13.59
N LYS A 332 -12.38 -14.70 14.05
CA LYS A 332 -12.98 -13.38 14.26
C LYS A 332 -13.40 -12.74 12.93
N VAL A 333 -12.56 -12.85 11.91
CA VAL A 333 -12.86 -12.36 10.55
C VAL A 333 -14.11 -13.06 10.00
N LEU A 334 -14.16 -14.40 10.07
CA LEU A 334 -15.31 -15.16 9.57
C LEU A 334 -16.61 -14.82 10.32
N LYS A 335 -16.52 -14.63 11.64
CA LYS A 335 -17.65 -14.17 12.45
C LYS A 335 -18.13 -12.79 12.02
N ASP A 336 -17.19 -11.85 11.79
CA ASP A 336 -17.51 -10.48 11.39
C ASP A 336 -18.07 -10.43 9.95
N LEU A 337 -17.54 -11.24 9.02
CA LEU A 337 -18.10 -11.40 7.67
C LEU A 337 -19.54 -11.89 7.67
N LYS A 338 -19.87 -12.85 8.55
CA LYS A 338 -21.26 -13.30 8.76
C LYS A 338 -22.11 -12.17 9.35
N LYS A 339 -21.60 -11.45 10.34
CA LYS A 339 -22.31 -10.36 11.00
C LYS A 339 -22.71 -9.25 10.04
N ILE A 340 -21.86 -8.91 9.06
CA ILE A 340 -22.13 -7.88 8.06
C ILE A 340 -22.82 -8.43 6.79
N GLY A 341 -23.17 -9.71 6.76
CA GLY A 341 -23.95 -10.35 5.69
C GLY A 341 -23.16 -10.65 4.41
N VAL A 342 -21.84 -10.58 4.42
CA VAL A 342 -20.97 -10.95 3.29
C VAL A 342 -20.91 -12.47 3.11
N VAL A 343 -20.80 -13.19 4.20
CA VAL A 343 -20.87 -14.66 4.24
C VAL A 343 -22.20 -15.04 4.89
N LYS A 344 -22.97 -15.90 4.23
CA LYS A 344 -24.26 -16.44 4.72
C LYS A 344 -24.13 -17.94 4.91
N ASP A 345 -24.19 -18.66 3.82
CA ASP A 345 -24.11 -20.14 3.72
C ASP A 345 -22.93 -20.58 2.82
N GLU A 346 -22.05 -19.64 2.45
CA GLU A 346 -20.80 -19.95 1.79
C GLU A 346 -19.82 -20.59 2.80
N GLU A 347 -19.14 -21.65 2.37
CA GLU A 347 -18.18 -22.39 3.17
C GLU A 347 -16.76 -22.01 2.77
N LEU A 348 -15.91 -21.69 3.75
CA LEU A 348 -14.48 -21.48 3.52
C LEU A 348 -13.83 -22.81 3.13
N ILE A 349 -13.22 -22.87 1.94
CA ILE A 349 -12.54 -24.08 1.43
C ILE A 349 -11.03 -23.96 1.38
N ASP A 350 -10.50 -22.73 1.30
CA ASP A 350 -9.06 -22.49 1.41
C ASP A 350 -8.79 -21.08 1.94
N TYR A 351 -7.65 -20.87 2.55
CA TYR A 351 -7.19 -19.57 2.97
C TYR A 351 -5.67 -19.47 3.01
N HIS A 352 -5.18 -18.25 2.97
CA HIS A 352 -3.78 -17.91 3.18
C HIS A 352 -3.70 -16.65 4.05
N SER A 353 -2.71 -16.55 4.90
CA SER A 353 -2.43 -15.36 5.70
C SER A 353 -1.03 -14.85 5.47
N VAL A 354 -0.85 -13.56 5.58
CA VAL A 354 0.45 -12.90 5.52
C VAL A 354 0.46 -11.66 6.41
N VAL A 355 1.55 -11.46 7.12
CA VAL A 355 1.80 -10.23 7.88
C VAL A 355 2.77 -9.35 7.09
N MET A 356 2.32 -8.16 6.71
CA MET A 356 3.19 -7.13 6.14
C MET A 356 3.74 -6.26 7.29
N ASP A 357 5.06 -6.23 7.44
CA ASP A 357 5.77 -5.50 8.50
C ASP A 357 7.10 -4.93 7.95
N PRO A 358 7.22 -3.61 7.76
CA PRO A 358 6.20 -2.56 7.89
C PRO A 358 5.16 -2.61 6.75
N ALA A 359 3.93 -2.14 7.04
CA ALA A 359 2.90 -1.97 6.00
C ALA A 359 2.66 -0.49 5.66
N TYR A 360 2.17 0.30 6.61
CA TYR A 360 2.06 1.75 6.45
C TYR A 360 3.00 2.45 7.42
N VAL A 361 3.93 3.23 6.87
CA VAL A 361 4.82 4.08 7.66
C VAL A 361 4.05 5.29 8.19
N HIS A 362 4.31 5.67 9.44
CA HIS A 362 3.71 6.83 10.06
C HIS A 362 4.53 8.07 9.70
N ILE A 363 3.98 8.89 8.82
CA ILE A 363 4.62 10.11 8.37
C ILE A 363 4.34 11.21 9.39
N ASN A 364 5.40 11.73 10.03
CA ASN A 364 5.35 12.84 10.97
C ASN A 364 6.48 13.82 10.68
N GLN A 365 6.36 15.06 11.13
CA GLN A 365 7.32 16.14 10.84
C GLN A 365 8.76 15.83 11.27
N LYS A 366 8.94 15.22 12.45
CA LYS A 366 10.27 14.83 12.96
C LYS A 366 10.88 13.72 12.12
N GLY A 367 10.07 12.76 11.68
CA GLY A 367 10.45 11.70 10.76
C GLY A 367 10.89 12.25 9.40
N ILE A 368 10.10 13.15 8.79
CA ILE A 368 10.43 13.80 7.52
C ILE A 368 11.79 14.49 7.59
N GLN A 369 12.01 15.31 8.63
CA GLN A 369 13.27 16.02 8.84
C GLN A 369 14.44 15.05 9.03
N SER A 370 14.23 13.98 9.81
CA SER A 370 15.25 12.95 10.07
C SER A 370 15.60 12.17 8.79
N VAL A 371 14.61 11.77 7.99
CA VAL A 371 14.84 11.13 6.68
C VAL A 371 15.68 12.05 5.79
N GLY A 372 15.32 13.32 5.67
CA GLY A 372 16.09 14.30 4.86
C GLY A 372 17.54 14.42 5.33
N LYS A 373 17.77 14.54 6.63
CA LYS A 373 19.11 14.60 7.26
C LYS A 373 19.94 13.35 6.93
N TYR A 374 19.41 12.18 7.21
CA TYR A 374 20.17 10.94 7.04
C TYR A 374 20.31 10.53 5.57
N LYS A 375 19.34 10.78 4.70
CA LYS A 375 19.52 10.60 3.25
C LYS A 375 20.68 11.43 2.72
N LYS A 376 20.80 12.70 3.14
CA LYS A 376 21.94 13.55 2.75
C LYS A 376 23.28 12.96 3.23
N GLN A 377 23.36 12.48 4.47
CA GLN A 377 24.56 11.85 5.02
C GLN A 377 24.92 10.56 4.24
N LEU A 378 23.95 9.71 3.94
CA LEU A 378 24.14 8.46 3.20
C LEU A 378 24.60 8.73 1.76
N THR A 379 23.99 9.70 1.08
CA THR A 379 24.36 10.08 -0.30
C THR A 379 25.80 10.56 -0.41
N GLN A 380 26.34 11.23 0.61
CA GLN A 380 27.78 11.62 0.65
C GLN A 380 28.72 10.41 0.63
N ASN A 381 28.20 9.23 0.97
CA ASN A 381 28.92 7.94 0.95
C ASN A 381 28.43 7.01 -0.18
N ASN A 382 27.79 7.55 -1.20
CA ASN A 382 27.23 6.81 -2.33
C ASN A 382 26.19 5.73 -1.92
N ILE A 383 25.43 5.99 -0.86
CA ILE A 383 24.33 5.14 -0.40
C ILE A 383 23.02 5.85 -0.68
N TYR A 384 22.15 5.22 -1.45
CA TYR A 384 20.87 5.77 -1.91
C TYR A 384 19.73 4.89 -1.40
N SER A 385 18.82 5.48 -0.66
CA SER A 385 17.65 4.78 -0.14
C SER A 385 16.41 5.20 -0.90
N ILE A 386 15.75 4.26 -1.58
CA ILE A 386 14.63 4.50 -2.48
C ILE A 386 13.46 3.55 -2.20
N GLY A 387 12.31 3.87 -2.79
CA GLY A 387 11.10 3.08 -2.66
C GLY A 387 10.29 3.43 -1.42
N ARG A 388 9.09 2.87 -1.32
CA ARG A 388 8.12 3.19 -0.26
C ARG A 388 8.71 3.14 1.15
N TYR A 389 9.46 2.10 1.43
CA TYR A 389 10.06 1.88 2.76
C TYR A 389 11.45 2.51 2.89
N GLY A 390 12.22 2.55 1.81
CA GLY A 390 13.53 3.21 1.78
C GLY A 390 13.43 4.73 1.80
N SER A 391 12.41 5.30 1.19
CA SER A 391 12.12 6.75 1.27
C SER A 391 11.23 7.12 2.46
N TRP A 392 10.76 6.12 3.22
CA TRP A 392 9.86 6.29 4.38
C TRP A 392 8.66 7.17 4.07
N THR A 393 7.93 6.82 3.00
CA THR A 393 6.85 7.63 2.45
C THR A 393 5.63 6.80 2.05
N TYR A 394 4.51 7.48 1.81
CA TYR A 394 3.32 6.87 1.23
C TYR A 394 3.27 7.16 -0.28
N CYS A 395 3.45 6.14 -1.09
CA CYS A 395 3.53 6.26 -2.54
C CYS A 395 2.89 5.07 -3.27
N SER A 396 2.62 5.22 -4.56
CA SER A 396 2.12 4.14 -5.43
C SER A 396 3.27 3.26 -5.94
N ILE A 397 2.91 2.14 -6.55
CA ILE A 397 3.88 1.27 -7.23
C ILE A 397 4.56 2.03 -8.37
N GLU A 398 3.81 2.81 -9.15
CA GLU A 398 4.34 3.65 -10.21
C GLU A 398 5.37 4.68 -9.71
N ASP A 399 5.11 5.31 -8.55
CA ASP A 399 6.07 6.25 -7.95
C ASP A 399 7.39 5.58 -7.60
N ASN A 400 7.34 4.34 -7.09
CA ASN A 400 8.56 3.58 -6.79
C ASN A 400 9.39 3.30 -8.05
N ILE A 401 8.73 3.02 -9.18
CA ILE A 401 9.39 2.75 -10.46
C ILE A 401 10.02 4.04 -11.00
N ILE A 402 9.30 5.16 -10.91
CA ILE A 402 9.78 6.48 -11.34
C ILE A 402 10.99 6.90 -10.51
N GLU A 403 10.92 6.79 -9.17
CA GLU A 403 12.04 7.13 -8.27
C GLU A 403 13.30 6.31 -8.61
N ALA A 404 13.14 5.01 -8.85
CA ALA A 404 14.25 4.13 -9.24
C ALA A 404 14.86 4.50 -10.61
N LYS A 405 13.99 4.80 -11.59
CA LYS A 405 14.40 5.23 -12.92
C LYS A 405 15.17 6.56 -12.90
N ASP A 406 14.71 7.51 -12.10
CA ASP A 406 15.37 8.82 -11.99
C ASP A 406 16.71 8.69 -11.27
N LEU A 407 16.81 7.86 -10.23
CA LEU A 407 18.09 7.59 -9.58
C LEU A 407 19.09 6.93 -10.55
N ALA A 408 18.66 5.90 -11.30
CA ALA A 408 19.50 5.23 -12.28
C ALA A 408 20.07 6.21 -13.32
N LYS A 409 19.25 7.13 -13.84
CA LYS A 409 19.69 8.18 -14.76
C LYS A 409 20.70 9.13 -14.14
N ASN A 410 20.46 9.57 -12.90
CA ASN A 410 21.33 10.52 -12.21
C ASN A 410 22.72 9.94 -11.94
N LEU A 411 22.80 8.63 -11.67
CA LEU A 411 24.08 7.94 -11.43
C LEU A 411 24.86 7.60 -12.71
N LEU A 412 24.27 7.77 -13.89
CA LEU A 412 24.95 7.64 -15.18
C LEU A 412 25.66 8.92 -15.62
N ILE A 413 25.24 10.08 -15.09
CA ILE A 413 25.72 11.42 -15.51
C ILE A 413 26.95 11.83 -14.68
N ASN A 414 27.21 11.16 -13.55
CA ASN A 414 28.35 11.39 -12.66
C ASN A 414 29.43 10.32 -12.84
#